data_db635c3a973d0315c07f3166589d4220
#
_entry.id   db635c3a973d0315c07f3166589d4220
#
_cell.length_a   1.000
_cell.length_b   1.000
_cell.length_c   1.000
_cell.angle_alpha   90.00
_cell.angle_beta   90.00
_cell.angle_gamma   90.00
#
_symmetry.space_group_name_H-M   'P 1'
#
loop_
_entity.id
_entity.type
_entity.pdbx_description
1 polymer ?
#
loop_
_entity_poly.entity_id
_entity_poly.type
_entity_poly.pdbx_seq_one_letter_code
_entity_poly.pdbx_strand_id
1 'polypeptide(L)'
;MWFDVHTHQLSACPSEAIFNCEGSYIPMPGEAAFLSVGIHPWYLSKENYSHRLHEVEALIKHDKRVVAVGEAGLDKYAEAPFALQEEAFRAMCFLAEQYRLPLIIHSVKTYNELMALKKALHPSQSWIIHGFRGKKELAQSLVRQGFYLSFGEHYHPDALAVLPEDTFLLETDESCVPIKELYRRAASIRGRELMPFAVRMEQLVNSLFFNR
;
A
#
# COMPACT_ATOMS: atom_id res chain seq x y z
N MET A 1 -1.27 17.19 -8.95
CA MET A 1 -2.15 16.01 -8.96
C MET A 1 -2.43 15.58 -7.53
N TRP A 2 -3.63 15.01 -7.24
CA TRP A 2 -4.01 14.47 -5.93
C TRP A 2 -4.00 12.95 -6.02
N PHE A 3 -2.85 12.31 -5.86
CA PHE A 3 -2.73 10.89 -6.13
C PHE A 3 -3.12 10.06 -4.89
N ASP A 4 -4.01 9.09 -5.09
CA ASP A 4 -4.48 8.12 -4.10
C ASP A 4 -3.72 6.81 -4.28
N VAL A 5 -2.85 6.47 -3.34
CA VAL A 5 -1.96 5.32 -3.51
C VAL A 5 -2.61 3.97 -3.22
N HIS A 6 -3.81 3.98 -2.62
CA HIS A 6 -4.55 2.76 -2.31
C HIS A 6 -6.03 3.06 -2.09
N THR A 7 -6.90 2.50 -2.91
CA THR A 7 -8.34 2.65 -2.79
C THR A 7 -9.09 1.41 -3.26
N HIS A 8 -10.23 1.12 -2.63
CA HIS A 8 -11.18 0.09 -3.05
C HIS A 8 -12.33 0.66 -3.91
N GLN A 9 -12.33 1.96 -4.15
CA GLN A 9 -13.35 2.65 -4.93
C GLN A 9 -12.81 3.11 -6.28
N LEU A 10 -13.63 2.98 -7.33
CA LEU A 10 -13.27 3.52 -8.64
C LEU A 10 -13.21 5.04 -8.57
N SER A 11 -12.08 5.60 -8.96
CA SER A 11 -11.87 7.05 -8.97
C SER A 11 -12.55 7.70 -10.16
N ALA A 12 -13.16 8.87 -9.95
CA ALA A 12 -13.64 9.72 -11.05
C ALA A 12 -12.50 10.17 -11.99
N CYS A 13 -11.24 10.14 -11.48
CA CYS A 13 -10.02 10.38 -12.25
C CYS A 13 -9.16 9.11 -12.21
N PRO A 14 -9.36 8.15 -13.12
CA PRO A 14 -8.69 6.84 -13.08
C PRO A 14 -7.16 6.89 -13.04
N SER A 15 -6.56 7.95 -13.59
CA SER A 15 -5.09 8.17 -13.60
C SER A 15 -4.54 8.80 -12.31
N GLU A 16 -5.38 9.06 -11.33
CA GLU A 16 -4.99 9.68 -10.05
C GLU A 16 -5.15 8.73 -8.86
N ALA A 17 -5.35 7.42 -9.12
CA ALA A 17 -5.52 6.42 -8.06
C ALA A 17 -4.94 5.06 -8.47
N ILE A 18 -4.46 4.30 -7.47
CA ILE A 18 -4.17 2.87 -7.57
C ILE A 18 -5.36 2.12 -6.98
N PHE A 19 -6.12 1.45 -7.85
CA PHE A 19 -7.25 0.62 -7.43
C PHE A 19 -6.74 -0.73 -6.93
N ASN A 20 -7.15 -1.13 -5.72
CA ASN A 20 -6.81 -2.43 -5.17
C ASN A 20 -7.76 -3.52 -5.71
N CYS A 21 -7.20 -4.47 -6.46
CA CYS A 21 -7.96 -5.60 -6.97
C CYS A 21 -8.14 -6.66 -5.90
N GLU A 22 -9.35 -6.80 -5.38
CA GLU A 22 -9.71 -7.85 -4.45
C GLU A 22 -10.43 -9.00 -5.13
N GLY A 23 -10.03 -10.22 -4.77
CA GLY A 23 -10.68 -11.41 -5.31
C GLY A 23 -10.57 -11.52 -6.81
N SER A 24 -11.72 -11.75 -7.47
CA SER A 24 -11.83 -11.88 -8.92
C SER A 24 -12.27 -10.60 -9.64
N TYR A 25 -12.48 -9.50 -8.93
CA TYR A 25 -12.88 -8.25 -9.57
C TYR A 25 -11.68 -7.48 -10.10
N ILE A 26 -11.64 -7.33 -11.41
CA ILE A 26 -10.66 -6.50 -12.11
C ILE A 26 -11.45 -5.46 -12.90
N PRO A 27 -11.26 -4.16 -12.62
CA PRO A 27 -11.97 -3.11 -13.35
C PRO A 27 -11.61 -3.12 -14.84
N MET A 28 -12.56 -2.74 -15.68
CA MET A 28 -12.34 -2.63 -17.11
C MET A 28 -11.27 -1.57 -17.44
N PRO A 29 -10.54 -1.71 -18.55
CA PRO A 29 -9.71 -0.63 -19.06
C PRO A 29 -10.53 0.67 -19.22
N GLY A 30 -10.07 1.76 -18.61
CA GLY A 30 -10.79 3.04 -18.56
C GLY A 30 -11.48 3.31 -17.22
N GLU A 31 -11.82 2.31 -16.43
CA GLU A 31 -12.35 2.48 -15.06
C GLU A 31 -11.22 2.71 -14.04
N ALA A 32 -10.07 2.04 -14.24
CA ALA A 32 -8.86 2.26 -13.46
C ALA A 32 -7.63 2.22 -14.38
N ALA A 33 -6.75 3.20 -14.23
CA ALA A 33 -5.49 3.28 -14.97
C ALA A 33 -4.36 2.51 -14.28
N PHE A 34 -4.40 2.40 -12.96
CA PHE A 34 -3.38 1.73 -12.15
C PHE A 34 -4.01 0.77 -11.17
N LEU A 35 -3.38 -0.40 -11.03
CA LEU A 35 -3.86 -1.49 -10.18
C LEU A 35 -2.78 -1.93 -9.19
N SER A 36 -3.21 -2.33 -7.99
CA SER A 36 -2.46 -3.23 -7.12
C SER A 36 -3.14 -4.59 -7.06
N VAL A 37 -2.35 -5.67 -7.02
CA VAL A 37 -2.84 -7.04 -7.00
C VAL A 37 -2.07 -7.86 -5.97
N GLY A 38 -2.78 -8.59 -5.11
CA GLY A 38 -2.17 -9.34 -4.03
C GLY A 38 -3.09 -10.38 -3.40
N ILE A 39 -2.58 -11.02 -2.34
CA ILE A 39 -3.34 -11.97 -1.53
C ILE A 39 -3.54 -11.37 -0.15
N HIS A 40 -4.74 -10.84 0.07
CA HIS A 40 -5.13 -10.29 1.37
C HIS A 40 -5.39 -11.41 2.39
N PRO A 41 -4.95 -11.29 3.65
CA PRO A 41 -5.10 -12.34 4.66
C PRO A 41 -6.56 -12.73 4.96
N TRP A 42 -7.54 -11.84 4.76
CA TRP A 42 -8.96 -12.14 5.01
C TRP A 42 -9.56 -13.11 3.98
N TYR A 43 -9.01 -13.15 2.77
CA TYR A 43 -9.52 -13.98 1.67
C TYR A 43 -8.64 -15.20 1.39
N LEU A 44 -7.69 -15.48 2.30
CA LEU A 44 -6.73 -16.56 2.18
C LEU A 44 -7.24 -17.83 2.89
N SER A 45 -7.16 -18.97 2.20
CA SER A 45 -7.35 -20.29 2.78
C SER A 45 -6.35 -21.29 2.16
N LYS A 46 -6.20 -22.47 2.77
CA LYS A 46 -5.33 -23.52 2.22
C LYS A 46 -5.82 -23.99 0.85
N GLU A 47 -7.13 -24.01 0.66
CA GLU A 47 -7.80 -24.49 -0.54
C GLU A 47 -7.60 -23.53 -1.72
N ASN A 48 -7.56 -22.22 -1.45
CA ASN A 48 -7.49 -21.21 -2.50
C ASN A 48 -6.08 -20.63 -2.74
N TYR A 49 -5.13 -20.83 -1.83
CA TYR A 49 -3.80 -20.19 -1.87
C TYR A 49 -3.07 -20.38 -3.21
N SER A 50 -2.93 -21.64 -3.65
CA SER A 50 -2.22 -21.94 -4.90
C SER A 50 -2.89 -21.29 -6.12
N HIS A 51 -4.21 -21.32 -6.19
CA HIS A 51 -4.97 -20.68 -7.27
C HIS A 51 -4.77 -19.16 -7.27
N ARG A 52 -4.94 -18.53 -6.10
CA ARG A 52 -4.73 -17.08 -5.95
C ARG A 52 -3.32 -16.63 -6.31
N LEU A 53 -2.31 -17.41 -5.94
CA LEU A 53 -0.93 -17.09 -6.28
C LEU A 53 -0.72 -17.07 -7.80
N HIS A 54 -1.30 -18.04 -8.53
CA HIS A 54 -1.24 -18.07 -9.99
C HIS A 54 -1.99 -16.89 -10.63
N GLU A 55 -3.18 -16.53 -10.09
CA GLU A 55 -3.96 -15.39 -10.60
C GLU A 55 -3.18 -14.07 -10.44
N VAL A 56 -2.63 -13.83 -9.26
CA VAL A 56 -1.83 -12.62 -8.99
C VAL A 56 -0.62 -12.55 -9.93
N GLU A 57 0.12 -13.65 -10.07
CA GLU A 57 1.27 -13.67 -10.96
C GLU A 57 0.88 -13.48 -12.43
N ALA A 58 -0.23 -14.06 -12.88
CA ALA A 58 -0.75 -13.87 -14.22
C ALA A 58 -1.14 -12.40 -14.49
N LEU A 59 -1.80 -11.75 -13.53
CA LEU A 59 -2.15 -10.32 -13.63
C LEU A 59 -0.91 -9.45 -13.73
N ILE A 60 0.09 -9.66 -12.88
CA ILE A 60 1.35 -8.92 -12.93
C ILE A 60 2.03 -9.07 -14.30
N LYS A 61 1.99 -10.26 -14.91
CA LYS A 61 2.62 -10.53 -16.21
C LYS A 61 1.87 -9.90 -17.39
N HIS A 62 0.54 -9.91 -17.35
CA HIS A 62 -0.26 -9.65 -18.55
C HIS A 62 -1.04 -8.33 -18.51
N ASP A 63 -1.28 -7.74 -17.35
CA ASP A 63 -1.95 -6.44 -17.22
C ASP A 63 -0.94 -5.33 -16.89
N LYS A 64 -0.65 -4.50 -17.88
CA LYS A 64 0.32 -3.38 -17.75
C LYS A 64 -0.12 -2.29 -16.78
N ARG A 65 -1.37 -2.31 -16.33
CA ARG A 65 -1.88 -1.39 -15.31
C ARG A 65 -1.41 -1.74 -13.91
N VAL A 66 -0.90 -2.96 -13.69
CA VAL A 66 -0.38 -3.38 -12.40
C VAL A 66 0.90 -2.63 -12.09
N VAL A 67 0.84 -1.77 -11.07
CA VAL A 67 1.95 -0.90 -10.64
C VAL A 67 2.48 -1.23 -9.25
N ALA A 68 1.77 -2.09 -8.50
CA ALA A 68 2.18 -2.56 -7.17
C ALA A 68 1.72 -4.00 -6.94
N VAL A 69 2.46 -4.74 -6.11
CA VAL A 69 1.97 -5.95 -5.47
C VAL A 69 1.22 -5.55 -4.21
N GLY A 70 0.05 -6.10 -3.98
CA GLY A 70 -0.79 -5.77 -2.82
C GLY A 70 -2.25 -5.59 -3.22
N GLU A 71 -3.13 -5.56 -2.26
CA GLU A 71 -2.87 -5.60 -0.83
C GLU A 71 -2.44 -7.00 -0.38
N ALA A 72 -1.40 -7.09 0.42
CA ALA A 72 -0.92 -8.35 0.99
C ALA A 72 -0.32 -8.09 2.37
N GLY A 73 -0.40 -9.05 3.28
CA GLY A 73 0.15 -8.79 4.60
C GLY A 73 -0.25 -9.78 5.67
N LEU A 74 -0.24 -9.28 6.91
CA LEU A 74 -0.45 -10.09 8.11
C LEU A 74 -1.52 -9.44 9.01
N ASP A 75 -2.46 -10.25 9.48
CA ASP A 75 -3.54 -9.82 10.37
C ASP A 75 -3.80 -10.87 11.44
N LYS A 76 -3.63 -10.49 12.73
CA LYS A 76 -3.90 -11.40 13.85
C LYS A 76 -5.38 -11.71 14.06
N TYR A 77 -6.27 -11.01 13.38
CA TYR A 77 -7.72 -11.24 13.47
C TYR A 77 -8.28 -11.98 12.25
N ALA A 78 -7.48 -12.19 11.21
CA ALA A 78 -7.90 -12.98 10.06
C ALA A 78 -8.11 -14.45 10.43
N GLU A 79 -9.07 -15.12 9.78
CA GLU A 79 -9.37 -16.54 9.99
C GLU A 79 -8.25 -17.47 9.49
N ALA A 80 -7.51 -17.02 8.45
CA ALA A 80 -6.40 -17.79 7.90
C ALA A 80 -5.32 -18.03 8.96
N PRO A 81 -4.79 -19.27 9.09
CA PRO A 81 -3.69 -19.56 10.01
C PRO A 81 -2.49 -18.63 9.77
N PHE A 82 -1.91 -18.11 10.84
CA PHE A 82 -0.82 -17.12 10.74
C PHE A 82 0.37 -17.60 9.92
N ALA A 83 0.72 -18.89 10.04
CA ALA A 83 1.78 -19.49 9.22
C ALA A 83 1.47 -19.46 7.72
N LEU A 84 0.20 -19.65 7.33
CA LEU A 84 -0.23 -19.55 5.94
C LEU A 84 -0.20 -18.09 5.45
N GLN A 85 -0.59 -17.13 6.30
CA GLN A 85 -0.47 -15.71 5.98
C GLN A 85 0.99 -15.33 5.72
N GLU A 86 1.92 -15.79 6.58
CA GLU A 86 3.35 -15.52 6.41
C GLU A 86 3.89 -16.15 5.13
N GLU A 87 3.49 -17.38 4.81
CA GLU A 87 3.85 -18.06 3.54
C GLU A 87 3.38 -17.25 2.33
N ALA A 88 2.10 -16.86 2.32
CA ALA A 88 1.52 -16.06 1.24
C ALA A 88 2.20 -14.69 1.13
N PHE A 89 2.47 -14.02 2.25
CA PHE A 89 3.16 -12.74 2.27
C PHE A 89 4.59 -12.84 1.70
N ARG A 90 5.34 -13.89 2.05
CA ARG A 90 6.67 -14.15 1.47
C ARG A 90 6.59 -14.37 -0.05
N ALA A 91 5.56 -15.05 -0.54
CA ALA A 91 5.35 -15.20 -1.99
C ALA A 91 5.08 -13.85 -2.66
N MET A 92 4.28 -12.96 -2.02
CA MET A 92 4.05 -11.60 -2.53
C MET A 92 5.34 -10.77 -2.51
N CYS A 93 6.17 -10.87 -1.46
CA CYS A 93 7.49 -10.24 -1.44
C CYS A 93 8.38 -10.73 -2.60
N PHE A 94 8.37 -12.03 -2.88
CA PHE A 94 9.14 -12.60 -3.99
C PHE A 94 8.65 -12.06 -5.34
N LEU A 95 7.34 -11.99 -5.58
CA LEU A 95 6.79 -11.40 -6.81
C LEU A 95 7.13 -9.91 -6.93
N ALA A 96 7.05 -9.15 -5.83
CA ALA A 96 7.44 -7.73 -5.81
C ALA A 96 8.90 -7.54 -6.25
N GLU A 97 9.83 -8.35 -5.74
CA GLU A 97 11.23 -8.31 -6.15
C GLU A 97 11.43 -8.75 -7.61
N GLN A 98 10.80 -9.87 -8.02
CA GLN A 98 10.93 -10.44 -9.35
C GLN A 98 10.46 -9.47 -10.45
N TYR A 99 9.35 -8.77 -10.19
CA TYR A 99 8.75 -7.85 -11.17
C TYR A 99 9.11 -6.38 -10.92
N ARG A 100 9.97 -6.10 -9.93
CA ARG A 100 10.41 -4.76 -9.53
C ARG A 100 9.24 -3.83 -9.21
N LEU A 101 8.29 -4.32 -8.43
CA LEU A 101 7.09 -3.61 -8.00
C LEU A 101 7.18 -3.24 -6.52
N PRO A 102 6.72 -2.07 -6.09
CA PRO A 102 6.54 -1.79 -4.68
C PRO A 102 5.47 -2.71 -4.08
N LEU A 103 5.54 -2.92 -2.76
CA LEU A 103 4.62 -3.77 -2.02
C LEU A 103 3.74 -2.93 -1.11
N ILE A 104 2.40 -2.97 -1.31
CA ILE A 104 1.39 -2.36 -0.44
C ILE A 104 0.97 -3.39 0.60
N ILE A 105 1.16 -3.04 1.89
CA ILE A 105 1.14 -4.00 3.00
C ILE A 105 0.00 -3.72 3.96
N HIS A 106 -0.86 -4.72 4.13
CA HIS A 106 -1.83 -4.82 5.22
C HIS A 106 -1.17 -5.23 6.54
N SER A 107 -1.47 -4.54 7.64
CA SER A 107 -0.88 -4.86 8.93
C SER A 107 -1.83 -4.61 10.08
N VAL A 108 -2.34 -5.66 10.71
CA VAL A 108 -3.14 -5.57 11.93
C VAL A 108 -2.45 -6.32 13.07
N LYS A 109 -1.91 -5.55 14.04
CA LYS A 109 -1.16 -6.08 15.20
C LYS A 109 0.11 -6.89 14.84
N THR A 110 0.73 -6.63 13.68
CA THR A 110 1.83 -7.43 13.10
C THR A 110 3.08 -6.63 12.72
N TYR A 111 3.22 -5.41 13.22
CA TYR A 111 4.38 -4.55 12.89
C TYR A 111 5.73 -5.20 13.26
N ASN A 112 5.81 -5.92 14.39
CA ASN A 112 7.04 -6.59 14.81
C ASN A 112 7.43 -7.73 13.86
N GLU A 113 6.45 -8.49 13.42
CA GLU A 113 6.60 -9.56 12.46
C GLU A 113 7.05 -9.01 11.09
N LEU A 114 6.44 -7.92 10.62
CA LEU A 114 6.85 -7.25 9.38
C LEU A 114 8.28 -6.70 9.46
N MET A 115 8.66 -6.10 10.59
CA MET A 115 10.04 -5.64 10.81
C MET A 115 11.05 -6.79 10.77
N ALA A 116 10.72 -7.93 11.40
CA ALA A 116 11.54 -9.14 11.37
C ALA A 116 11.65 -9.71 9.94
N LEU A 117 10.55 -9.79 9.20
CA LEU A 117 10.52 -10.25 7.81
C LEU A 117 11.33 -9.33 6.89
N LYS A 118 11.18 -8.01 7.00
CA LYS A 118 11.97 -7.06 6.21
C LYS A 118 13.46 -7.21 6.45
N LYS A 119 13.85 -7.36 7.73
CA LYS A 119 15.23 -7.60 8.11
C LYS A 119 15.77 -8.93 7.57
N ALA A 120 14.96 -9.98 7.52
CA ALA A 120 15.37 -11.30 7.04
C ALA A 120 15.43 -11.38 5.51
N LEU A 121 14.50 -10.70 4.80
CA LEU A 121 14.38 -10.77 3.35
C LEU A 121 15.27 -9.75 2.62
N HIS A 122 15.67 -8.66 3.29
CA HIS A 122 16.47 -7.57 2.69
C HIS A 122 15.91 -7.08 1.35
N PRO A 123 14.61 -6.68 1.27
CA PRO A 123 13.99 -6.31 0.01
C PRO A 123 14.66 -5.09 -0.62
N SER A 124 14.80 -5.12 -1.95
CA SER A 124 15.23 -3.98 -2.75
C SER A 124 14.05 -3.08 -3.14
N GLN A 125 12.83 -3.66 -3.18
CA GLN A 125 11.63 -2.92 -3.50
C GLN A 125 11.04 -2.21 -2.28
N SER A 126 10.32 -1.12 -2.53
CA SER A 126 9.70 -0.31 -1.47
C SER A 126 8.56 -1.05 -0.80
N TRP A 127 8.57 -1.09 0.54
CA TRP A 127 7.51 -1.63 1.37
C TRP A 127 6.68 -0.50 1.96
N ILE A 128 5.40 -0.43 1.62
CA ILE A 128 4.46 0.62 1.98
C ILE A 128 3.40 0.01 2.90
N ILE A 129 3.40 0.37 4.18
CA ILE A 129 2.31 -0.03 5.09
C ILE A 129 1.15 0.92 4.86
N HIS A 130 0.03 0.38 4.33
CA HIS A 130 -1.17 1.16 4.12
C HIS A 130 -1.99 1.31 5.41
N GLY A 131 -2.96 2.22 5.43
CA GLY A 131 -3.89 2.41 6.54
C GLY A 131 -3.22 2.70 7.89
N PHE A 132 -2.05 3.33 7.92
CA PHE A 132 -1.28 3.46 9.15
C PHE A 132 -1.99 4.34 10.19
N ARG A 133 -2.27 3.75 11.36
CA ARG A 133 -2.97 4.40 12.50
C ARG A 133 -2.15 4.37 13.80
N GLY A 134 -0.85 4.09 13.70
CA GLY A 134 0.04 4.04 14.87
C GLY A 134 0.44 5.43 15.38
N LYS A 135 0.97 5.48 16.61
CA LYS A 135 1.52 6.69 17.22
C LYS A 135 2.87 7.06 16.60
N LYS A 136 3.33 8.29 16.85
CA LYS A 136 4.57 8.85 16.28
C LYS A 136 5.82 8.00 16.53
N GLU A 137 5.94 7.38 17.71
CA GLU A 137 7.11 6.57 18.07
C GLU A 137 7.21 5.32 17.17
N LEU A 138 6.07 4.67 16.90
CA LEU A 138 5.99 3.53 15.99
C LEU A 138 6.24 3.97 14.54
N ALA A 139 5.63 5.07 14.10
CA ALA A 139 5.85 5.63 12.77
C ALA A 139 7.35 5.88 12.50
N GLN A 140 8.02 6.58 13.43
CA GLN A 140 9.46 6.84 13.35
C GLN A 140 10.30 5.55 13.35
N SER A 141 9.89 4.54 14.14
CA SER A 141 10.59 3.25 14.18
C SER A 141 10.51 2.51 12.84
N LEU A 142 9.32 2.45 12.23
CA LEU A 142 9.10 1.81 10.94
C LEU A 142 9.86 2.54 9.82
N VAL A 143 9.80 3.87 9.77
CA VAL A 143 10.53 4.67 8.77
C VAL A 143 12.04 4.49 8.91
N ARG A 144 12.60 4.46 10.12
CA ARG A 144 14.03 4.15 10.31
C ARG A 144 14.44 2.78 9.81
N GLN A 145 13.50 1.84 9.69
CA GLN A 145 13.72 0.52 9.09
C GLN A 145 13.39 0.46 7.60
N GLY A 146 13.18 1.62 6.97
CA GLY A 146 12.99 1.76 5.53
C GLY A 146 11.59 1.39 5.05
N PHE A 147 10.57 1.44 5.94
CA PHE A 147 9.17 1.39 5.50
C PHE A 147 8.70 2.77 5.07
N TYR A 148 7.83 2.80 4.06
CA TYR A 148 6.94 3.92 3.79
C TYR A 148 5.61 3.69 4.51
N LEU A 149 4.93 4.78 4.90
CA LEU A 149 3.64 4.72 5.57
C LEU A 149 2.59 5.44 4.74
N SER A 150 1.45 4.84 4.52
CA SER A 150 0.33 5.52 3.86
C SER A 150 -0.75 5.86 4.90
N PHE A 151 -1.26 7.09 4.82
CA PHE A 151 -2.21 7.64 5.78
C PHE A 151 -3.56 7.86 5.11
N GLY A 152 -4.58 7.17 5.64
CA GLY A 152 -5.98 7.32 5.25
C GLY A 152 -6.72 8.40 6.05
N GLU A 153 -8.02 8.19 6.30
CA GLU A 153 -8.84 9.15 7.06
C GLU A 153 -8.50 9.18 8.55
N HIS A 154 -8.17 8.02 9.13
CA HIS A 154 -8.08 7.80 10.58
C HIS A 154 -6.63 7.61 11.04
N TYR A 155 -5.86 8.66 11.11
CA TYR A 155 -4.48 8.60 11.58
C TYR A 155 -4.25 9.53 12.78
N HIS A 156 -3.15 9.31 13.49
CA HIS A 156 -2.68 10.23 14.53
C HIS A 156 -1.94 11.42 13.90
N PRO A 157 -2.43 12.66 14.02
CA PRO A 157 -1.77 13.83 13.43
C PRO A 157 -0.30 13.98 13.81
N ASP A 158 0.05 13.66 15.06
CA ASP A 158 1.44 13.70 15.55
C ASP A 158 2.37 12.74 14.80
N ALA A 159 1.84 11.58 14.34
CA ALA A 159 2.62 10.65 13.55
C ALA A 159 3.01 11.26 12.21
N LEU A 160 2.05 11.84 11.50
CA LEU A 160 2.29 12.50 10.22
C LEU A 160 3.18 13.76 10.40
N ALA A 161 3.00 14.52 11.47
CA ALA A 161 3.74 15.75 11.72
C ALA A 161 5.25 15.56 11.85
N VAL A 162 5.71 14.41 12.37
CA VAL A 162 7.14 14.19 12.69
C VAL A 162 7.92 13.46 11.62
N LEU A 163 7.25 12.89 10.60
CA LEU A 163 7.93 12.11 9.57
C LEU A 163 8.58 12.99 8.49
N PRO A 164 9.71 12.58 7.91
CA PRO A 164 10.22 13.17 6.67
C PRO A 164 9.19 13.11 5.54
N GLU A 165 9.11 14.15 4.70
CA GLU A 165 8.10 14.27 3.63
C GLU A 165 8.26 13.23 2.52
N ASP A 166 9.40 12.57 2.44
CA ASP A 166 9.72 11.52 1.48
C ASP A 166 9.50 10.11 2.03
N THR A 167 8.82 9.96 3.15
CA THR A 167 8.62 8.66 3.81
C THR A 167 7.15 8.29 4.03
N PHE A 168 6.23 9.14 3.60
CA PHE A 168 4.81 8.86 3.74
C PHE A 168 4.00 9.23 2.49
N LEU A 169 2.83 8.63 2.38
CA LEU A 169 1.88 8.74 1.27
C LEU A 169 0.47 8.98 1.83
N LEU A 170 -0.47 9.27 0.96
CA LEU A 170 -1.88 9.48 1.30
C LEU A 170 -2.78 8.56 0.47
N GLU A 171 -3.85 8.07 1.10
CA GLU A 171 -4.79 7.13 0.50
C GLU A 171 -6.21 7.35 1.01
N THR A 172 -7.20 6.83 0.30
CA THR A 172 -8.58 6.80 0.79
C THR A 172 -8.97 5.45 1.40
N ASP A 173 -8.38 4.35 0.94
CA ASP A 173 -8.77 3.00 1.35
C ASP A 173 -10.27 2.77 1.04
N GLU A 174 -11.09 2.48 2.04
CA GLU A 174 -12.56 2.37 1.93
C GLU A 174 -13.30 3.69 2.26
N SER A 175 -12.58 4.76 2.62
CA SER A 175 -13.18 6.01 3.04
C SER A 175 -13.83 6.77 1.89
N CYS A 176 -15.00 7.37 2.15
CA CYS A 176 -15.67 8.29 1.23
C CYS A 176 -15.11 9.71 1.28
N VAL A 177 -14.11 10.00 2.12
CA VAL A 177 -13.47 11.32 2.17
C VAL A 177 -12.64 11.51 0.90
N PRO A 178 -12.87 12.59 0.12
CA PRO A 178 -12.09 12.81 -1.09
C PRO A 178 -10.59 12.92 -0.79
N ILE A 179 -9.75 12.30 -1.62
CA ILE A 179 -8.28 12.32 -1.45
C ILE A 179 -7.74 13.75 -1.32
N LYS A 180 -8.27 14.71 -2.05
CA LYS A 180 -7.89 16.14 -1.95
C LYS A 180 -8.08 16.71 -0.53
N GLU A 181 -9.09 16.24 0.18
CA GLU A 181 -9.30 16.65 1.58
C GLU A 181 -8.24 16.07 2.51
N LEU A 182 -7.81 14.85 2.28
CA LEU A 182 -6.70 14.23 3.03
C LEU A 182 -5.39 14.98 2.78
N TYR A 183 -5.12 15.39 1.54
CA TYR A 183 -3.98 16.26 1.21
C TYR A 183 -4.06 17.62 1.94
N ARG A 184 -5.25 18.22 2.00
CA ARG A 184 -5.44 19.49 2.72
C ARG A 184 -5.16 19.36 4.22
N ARG A 185 -5.68 18.31 4.86
CA ARG A 185 -5.43 17.99 6.27
C ARG A 185 -3.95 17.77 6.53
N ALA A 186 -3.29 16.96 5.70
CA ALA A 186 -1.87 16.66 5.82
C ALA A 186 -0.99 17.92 5.66
N ALA A 187 -1.25 18.73 4.64
CA ALA A 187 -0.55 19.99 4.42
C ALA A 187 -0.71 20.96 5.62
N SER A 188 -1.93 21.09 6.17
CA SER A 188 -2.20 21.89 7.36
C SER A 188 -1.42 21.42 8.59
N ILE A 189 -1.40 20.10 8.87
CA ILE A 189 -0.63 19.51 9.98
C ILE A 189 0.86 19.78 9.81
N ARG A 190 1.36 19.77 8.57
CA ARG A 190 2.77 20.02 8.24
C ARG A 190 3.13 21.51 8.16
N GLY A 191 2.16 22.43 8.32
CA GLY A 191 2.38 23.86 8.13
C GLY A 191 2.85 24.21 6.71
N ARG A 192 2.36 23.49 5.70
CA ARG A 192 2.72 23.63 4.29
C ARG A 192 1.58 24.23 3.47
N GLU A 193 1.94 24.96 2.44
CA GLU A 193 0.98 25.33 1.39
C GLU A 193 0.55 24.08 0.59
N LEU A 194 -0.74 23.99 0.27
CA LEU A 194 -1.34 22.80 -0.31
C LEU A 194 -0.73 22.40 -1.66
N MET A 195 -0.53 23.37 -2.57
CA MET A 195 -0.03 23.04 -3.91
C MET A 195 1.44 22.59 -3.92
N PRO A 196 2.38 23.27 -3.27
CA PRO A 196 3.75 22.77 -3.13
C PRO A 196 3.82 21.40 -2.46
N PHE A 197 3.01 21.16 -1.42
CA PHE A 197 2.92 19.86 -0.75
C PHE A 197 2.44 18.78 -1.72
N ALA A 198 1.39 19.03 -2.50
CA ALA A 198 0.87 18.07 -3.48
C ALA A 198 1.90 17.73 -4.57
N VAL A 199 2.66 18.70 -5.05
CA VAL A 199 3.74 18.48 -6.03
C VAL A 199 4.83 17.57 -5.41
N ARG A 200 5.17 17.77 -4.15
CA ARG A 200 6.15 16.93 -3.46
C ARG A 200 5.67 15.49 -3.31
N MET A 201 4.40 15.29 -2.93
CA MET A 201 3.79 13.97 -2.87
C MET A 201 3.76 13.28 -4.24
N GLU A 202 3.42 14.00 -5.30
CA GLU A 202 3.43 13.50 -6.68
C GLU A 202 4.84 13.03 -7.10
N GLN A 203 5.88 13.77 -6.75
CA GLN A 203 7.26 13.35 -7.00
C GLN A 203 7.61 12.04 -6.29
N LEU A 204 7.18 11.89 -5.02
CA LEU A 204 7.38 10.66 -4.26
C LEU A 204 6.62 9.49 -4.89
N VAL A 205 5.35 9.67 -5.22
CA VAL A 205 4.54 8.66 -5.92
C VAL A 205 5.22 8.21 -7.21
N ASN A 206 5.66 9.16 -8.03
CA ASN A 206 6.35 8.86 -9.29
C ASN A 206 7.63 8.06 -9.06
N SER A 207 8.40 8.39 -8.03
CA SER A 207 9.64 7.67 -7.71
C SER A 207 9.40 6.23 -7.23
N LEU A 208 8.28 5.97 -6.54
CA LEU A 208 7.97 4.66 -5.96
C LEU A 208 7.26 3.72 -6.94
N PHE A 209 6.36 4.26 -7.77
CA PHE A 209 5.46 3.42 -8.57
C PHE A 209 5.75 3.48 -10.08
N PHE A 210 6.35 4.56 -10.58
CA PHE A 210 6.44 4.80 -12.04
C PHE A 210 7.86 4.94 -12.60
N ASN A 211 8.84 5.31 -11.79
CA ASN A 211 10.25 5.38 -12.21
C ASN A 211 10.95 4.04 -11.97
N ARG A 212 10.81 3.11 -12.91
CA ARG A 212 11.39 1.76 -12.87
C ARG A 212 12.58 1.63 -13.81
#